data_66521fc9124114eafb8e93b720752129
#
_entry.id   66521fc9124114eafb8e93b720752129
#
_cell.length_a   1.000
_cell.length_b   1.000
_cell.length_c   1.000
_cell.angle_alpha   90.00
_cell.angle_beta   90.00
_cell.angle_gamma   90.00
#
_symmetry.space_group_name_H-M   'P 1'
#
loop_
_entity.id
_entity.type
_entity.pdbx_description
1 polymer ?
#
loop_
_entity_poly.entity_id
_entity_poly.type
_entity_poly.pdbx_seq_one_letter_code
_entity_poly.pdbx_strand_id
1 'polypeptide(L)'
;LKQTRNFDFTPYLKISPANIKTVSDLRAFGKESQLVNQGYELLACNQWEEKLLNPKTDWKYYINEFGFRNDWNLNSKKETIGFFGCSFTFGEGIHNDDMFVSIVSKALDMNPINIGVGGAGLERTVRTFASASNVIKFDYAVLTLPAWTRQMHVTNEGELINIIPYYPHNGFEKLSAIYSSFDEDFFVNQAILYVNWIGDIAKANNIKLILCSWDDPLNELCKFIFPKDTIEPFPDIDDKCARDKMHPGPKSQAAHAEQIIKAIQDRQRQK
;
A
#
# COMPACT_ATOMS: atom_id res chain seq x y z
N LEU A 1 -24.34 33.42 -12.96
CA LEU A 1 -24.81 32.32 -12.10
C LEU A 1 -23.83 32.07 -10.97
N LYS A 2 -23.92 32.84 -9.85
CA LYS A 2 -23.24 32.55 -8.62
C LYS A 2 -24.20 31.72 -7.74
N GLN A 3 -24.29 30.42 -7.98
CA GLN A 3 -24.68 29.52 -6.93
C GLN A 3 -23.41 29.27 -6.10
N THR A 4 -23.25 29.98 -4.98
CA THR A 4 -22.38 29.57 -3.90
C THR A 4 -22.94 28.28 -3.34
N ARG A 5 -22.56 27.13 -3.93
CA ARG A 5 -22.80 25.84 -3.28
C ARG A 5 -21.99 25.88 -1.99
N ASN A 6 -22.65 25.76 -0.85
CA ASN A 6 -21.96 25.41 0.38
C ASN A 6 -21.36 24.02 0.15
N PHE A 7 -20.08 23.98 -0.14
CA PHE A 7 -19.36 22.72 -0.36
C PHE A 7 -19.13 22.06 1.01
N ASP A 8 -19.63 20.84 1.18
CA ASP A 8 -19.38 20.06 2.38
C ASP A 8 -18.00 19.40 2.30
N PHE A 9 -17.06 19.86 3.10
CA PHE A 9 -15.71 19.29 3.20
C PHE A 9 -15.62 18.08 4.14
N THR A 10 -16.66 17.78 4.93
CA THR A 10 -16.65 16.75 5.97
C THR A 10 -16.17 15.38 5.47
N PRO A 11 -16.63 14.85 4.31
CA PRO A 11 -16.16 13.56 3.80
C PRO A 11 -14.65 13.53 3.56
N TYR A 12 -14.10 14.63 3.02
CA TYR A 12 -12.68 14.74 2.68
C TYR A 12 -11.80 14.94 3.91
N LEU A 13 -12.33 15.58 4.95
CA LEU A 13 -11.61 15.82 6.19
C LEU A 13 -11.39 14.52 6.99
N LYS A 14 -12.25 13.52 6.85
CA LYS A 14 -12.09 12.21 7.50
C LYS A 14 -10.82 11.49 7.10
N ILE A 15 -10.36 11.71 5.86
CA ILE A 15 -9.15 11.10 5.30
C ILE A 15 -7.98 12.08 5.18
N SER A 16 -8.11 13.26 5.78
CA SER A 16 -6.99 14.20 5.87
C SER A 16 -6.01 13.71 6.92
N PRO A 17 -4.71 13.57 6.59
CA PRO A 17 -3.70 13.18 7.58
C PRO A 17 -3.70 14.08 8.83
N ALA A 18 -4.06 15.34 8.69
CA ALA A 18 -4.17 16.27 9.82
C ALA A 18 -5.26 15.89 10.85
N ASN A 19 -6.26 15.10 10.44
CA ASN A 19 -7.36 14.66 11.30
C ASN A 19 -7.17 13.27 11.90
N ILE A 20 -6.14 12.55 11.50
CA ILE A 20 -5.78 11.25 12.07
C ILE A 20 -5.00 11.49 13.35
N LYS A 21 -5.61 11.19 14.50
CA LYS A 21 -5.08 11.45 15.84
C LYS A 21 -4.80 10.18 16.63
N THR A 22 -5.43 9.08 16.26
CA THR A 22 -5.31 7.78 16.93
C THR A 22 -5.12 6.68 15.90
N VAL A 23 -4.59 5.52 16.34
CA VAL A 23 -4.45 4.35 15.45
C VAL A 23 -5.82 3.89 14.95
N SER A 24 -6.88 4.04 15.74
CA SER A 24 -8.25 3.68 15.32
C SER A 24 -8.74 4.49 14.12
N ASP A 25 -8.26 5.73 13.95
CA ASP A 25 -8.65 6.57 12.81
C ASP A 25 -8.10 6.02 11.46
N LEU A 26 -7.07 5.15 11.51
CA LEU A 26 -6.52 4.51 10.32
C LEU A 26 -7.52 3.57 9.62
N ARG A 27 -8.61 3.19 10.29
CA ARG A 27 -9.73 2.45 9.66
C ARG A 27 -10.27 3.13 8.41
N ALA A 28 -10.19 4.46 8.34
CA ALA A 28 -10.62 5.21 7.15
C ALA A 28 -9.86 4.80 5.88
N PHE A 29 -8.66 4.25 6.01
CA PHE A 29 -7.81 3.82 4.90
C PHE A 29 -7.85 2.30 4.66
N GLY A 30 -8.27 1.50 5.64
CA GLY A 30 -8.39 0.05 5.52
C GLY A 30 -9.51 -0.32 4.53
N LYS A 31 -9.21 -1.15 3.54
CA LYS A 31 -10.20 -1.56 2.53
C LYS A 31 -11.29 -2.45 3.14
N GLU A 32 -10.90 -3.25 4.13
CA GLU A 32 -11.73 -4.32 4.68
C GLU A 32 -12.42 -3.90 5.99
N SER A 33 -12.53 -2.58 6.24
CA SER A 33 -13.16 -2.06 7.44
C SER A 33 -14.61 -2.54 7.66
N GLN A 34 -15.33 -2.87 6.58
CA GLN A 34 -16.68 -3.43 6.66
C GLN A 34 -16.69 -4.92 7.07
N LEU A 35 -15.60 -5.64 6.90
CA LEU A 35 -15.47 -7.06 7.18
C LEU A 35 -15.02 -7.37 8.61
N VAL A 36 -14.50 -6.36 9.30
CA VAL A 36 -14.10 -6.41 10.72
C VAL A 36 -15.24 -6.96 11.61
N ASN A 37 -16.48 -6.67 11.26
CA ASN A 37 -17.65 -7.15 12.00
C ASN A 37 -18.02 -8.63 11.73
N GLN A 38 -17.35 -9.31 10.80
CA GLN A 38 -17.67 -10.67 10.37
C GLN A 38 -16.64 -11.73 10.81
N GLY A 39 -15.66 -11.33 11.66
CA GLY A 39 -14.71 -12.29 12.23
C GLY A 39 -13.45 -12.47 11.41
N TYR A 40 -12.78 -11.40 11.05
CA TYR A 40 -11.34 -11.28 10.69
C TYR A 40 -10.76 -12.22 9.60
N GLU A 41 -11.54 -13.14 9.05
CA GLU A 41 -11.04 -14.15 8.13
C GLU A 41 -11.66 -13.97 6.73
N LEU A 42 -10.80 -13.57 5.77
CA LEU A 42 -11.14 -13.59 4.35
C LEU A 42 -10.50 -14.79 3.68
N LEU A 43 -11.28 -15.51 2.87
CA LEU A 43 -10.69 -16.52 1.99
C LEU A 43 -9.69 -15.85 1.07
N ALA A 44 -8.49 -16.40 1.02
CA ALA A 44 -7.40 -15.92 0.21
C ALA A 44 -7.61 -16.20 -1.30
N CYS A 45 -8.84 -16.30 -1.74
CA CYS A 45 -9.23 -16.54 -3.12
C CYS A 45 -10.14 -15.44 -3.61
N ASN A 46 -9.88 -14.95 -4.81
CA ASN A 46 -10.91 -14.37 -5.62
C ASN A 46 -11.90 -15.48 -6.01
N GLN A 47 -13.19 -15.21 -5.97
CA GLN A 47 -14.29 -16.14 -6.29
C GLN A 47 -14.15 -16.86 -7.65
N TRP A 48 -13.24 -16.40 -8.49
CA TRP A 48 -12.94 -16.97 -9.81
C TRP A 48 -12.20 -18.31 -9.75
N GLU A 49 -11.50 -18.62 -8.67
CA GLU A 49 -10.64 -19.80 -8.55
C GLU A 49 -11.20 -20.89 -7.62
N GLU A 50 -12.30 -20.66 -6.92
CA GLU A 50 -12.95 -21.70 -6.10
C GLU A 50 -13.21 -23.01 -6.87
N LYS A 51 -13.35 -22.94 -8.18
CA LYS A 51 -13.56 -24.10 -9.03
C LYS A 51 -12.30 -24.88 -9.41
N LEU A 52 -11.12 -24.31 -9.22
CA LEU A 52 -9.85 -24.88 -9.70
C LEU A 52 -8.90 -25.31 -8.56
N LEU A 53 -9.16 -24.94 -7.33
CA LEU A 53 -8.22 -25.15 -6.23
C LEU A 53 -8.63 -26.29 -5.32
N ASN A 54 -7.63 -27.08 -4.92
CA ASN A 54 -7.80 -28.15 -3.96
C ASN A 54 -8.26 -27.57 -2.61
N PRO A 55 -9.46 -27.90 -2.09
CA PRO A 55 -9.97 -27.35 -0.84
C PRO A 55 -9.11 -27.66 0.39
N LYS A 56 -8.14 -28.56 0.29
CA LYS A 56 -7.23 -28.90 1.38
C LYS A 56 -6.10 -27.88 1.62
N THR A 57 -5.97 -26.87 0.78
CA THR A 57 -4.95 -25.79 0.90
C THR A 57 -5.56 -24.43 1.22
N ASP A 58 -6.77 -24.42 1.77
CA ASP A 58 -7.45 -23.15 2.07
C ASP A 58 -6.83 -22.48 3.28
N TRP A 59 -6.07 -21.44 3.01
CA TRP A 59 -5.60 -20.48 4.00
C TRP A 59 -6.39 -19.18 3.86
N LYS A 60 -6.47 -18.42 4.96
CA LYS A 60 -7.26 -17.20 5.04
C LYS A 60 -6.38 -16.00 5.28
N TYR A 61 -6.83 -14.85 4.84
CA TYR A 61 -6.26 -13.58 5.30
C TYR A 61 -6.79 -13.28 6.68
N TYR A 62 -5.92 -12.96 7.59
CA TYR A 62 -6.29 -12.35 8.85
C TYR A 62 -6.29 -10.83 8.69
N ILE A 63 -7.44 -10.20 8.93
CA ILE A 63 -7.61 -8.76 8.86
C ILE A 63 -7.82 -8.22 10.28
N ASN A 64 -6.97 -7.28 10.68
CA ASN A 64 -7.05 -6.69 12.00
C ASN A 64 -8.22 -5.71 12.14
N GLU A 65 -8.44 -5.24 13.35
CA GLU A 65 -9.53 -4.32 13.68
C GLU A 65 -9.48 -2.97 12.93
N PHE A 66 -8.35 -2.62 12.30
CA PHE A 66 -8.18 -1.40 11.52
C PHE A 66 -8.41 -1.62 10.00
N GLY A 67 -8.75 -2.86 9.58
CA GLY A 67 -8.99 -3.20 8.19
C GLY A 67 -7.73 -3.47 7.36
N PHE A 68 -6.61 -3.81 8.01
CA PHE A 68 -5.36 -4.18 7.36
C PHE A 68 -4.99 -5.62 7.64
N ARG A 69 -4.12 -6.17 6.79
CA ARG A 69 -3.69 -7.55 6.93
C ARG A 69 -2.73 -7.72 8.12
N ASN A 70 -2.94 -8.81 8.86
CA ASN A 70 -2.21 -9.24 10.05
C ASN A 70 -2.36 -8.30 11.27
N ASP A 71 -2.11 -8.86 12.43
CA ASP A 71 -2.07 -8.11 13.67
C ASP A 71 -0.85 -7.19 13.75
N TRP A 72 -1.04 -6.08 14.45
CA TRP A 72 0.01 -5.11 14.74
C TRP A 72 0.38 -5.15 16.23
N ASN A 73 1.66 -5.34 16.52
CA ASN A 73 2.14 -5.18 17.88
C ASN A 73 2.59 -3.73 18.14
N LEU A 74 1.63 -2.87 18.50
CA LEU A 74 1.90 -1.45 18.75
C LEU A 74 2.73 -1.19 20.01
N ASN A 75 2.89 -2.20 20.89
CA ASN A 75 3.68 -2.11 22.12
C ASN A 75 5.05 -2.81 22.00
N SER A 76 5.47 -3.16 20.80
CA SER A 76 6.76 -3.79 20.55
C SER A 76 7.92 -2.94 21.05
N LYS A 77 8.94 -3.60 21.59
CA LYS A 77 10.23 -2.96 21.95
C LYS A 77 11.26 -3.06 20.83
N LYS A 78 10.95 -3.79 19.75
CA LYS A 78 11.82 -3.91 18.57
C LYS A 78 11.64 -2.66 17.69
N GLU A 79 12.64 -2.40 16.83
CA GLU A 79 12.50 -1.42 15.76
C GLU A 79 11.26 -1.75 14.93
N THR A 80 10.45 -0.75 14.63
CA THR A 80 9.20 -0.92 13.88
C THR A 80 9.41 -0.54 12.42
N ILE A 81 9.02 -1.45 11.55
CA ILE A 81 9.07 -1.26 10.11
C ILE A 81 7.64 -1.24 9.53
N GLY A 82 7.27 -0.12 8.92
CA GLY A 82 6.00 0.05 8.21
C GLY A 82 6.12 -0.36 6.76
N PHE A 83 5.13 -1.10 6.24
CA PHE A 83 5.06 -1.48 4.84
C PHE A 83 3.81 -0.89 4.22
N PHE A 84 3.98 -0.08 3.17
CA PHE A 84 2.92 0.68 2.51
C PHE A 84 2.90 0.36 1.02
N GLY A 85 1.71 0.32 0.43
CA GLY A 85 1.54 0.05 -0.99
C GLY A 85 0.18 -0.54 -1.34
N CYS A 86 0.12 -1.21 -2.47
CA CYS A 86 -1.10 -1.81 -3.00
C CYS A 86 -1.25 -3.30 -2.62
N SER A 87 -1.89 -4.08 -3.49
CA SER A 87 -2.08 -5.53 -3.36
C SER A 87 -0.77 -6.32 -3.22
N PHE A 88 0.34 -5.83 -3.78
CA PHE A 88 1.66 -6.46 -3.64
C PHE A 88 2.14 -6.43 -2.19
N THR A 89 1.96 -5.30 -1.52
CA THR A 89 2.28 -5.13 -0.09
C THR A 89 1.26 -5.83 0.80
N PHE A 90 -0.02 -5.76 0.44
CA PHE A 90 -1.07 -6.55 1.10
C PHE A 90 -0.75 -8.04 1.04
N GLY A 91 -0.11 -8.50 -0.04
CA GLY A 91 0.22 -9.89 -0.30
C GLY A 91 -0.98 -10.67 -0.83
N GLU A 92 -1.68 -10.11 -1.83
CA GLU A 92 -2.83 -10.75 -2.43
C GLU A 92 -2.43 -12.07 -3.09
N GLY A 93 -3.14 -13.15 -2.77
CA GLY A 93 -2.84 -14.51 -3.25
C GLY A 93 -1.60 -15.17 -2.61
N ILE A 94 -0.97 -14.57 -1.58
CA ILE A 94 0.24 -15.07 -0.94
C ILE A 94 -0.02 -15.49 0.50
N HIS A 95 0.52 -16.65 0.89
CA HIS A 95 0.51 -17.10 2.29
C HIS A 95 1.32 -16.14 3.17
N ASN A 96 0.92 -15.99 4.42
CA ASN A 96 1.53 -15.02 5.32
C ASN A 96 3.05 -15.18 5.46
N ASP A 97 3.54 -16.42 5.52
CA ASP A 97 4.97 -16.70 5.69
C ASP A 97 5.81 -16.39 4.44
N ASP A 98 5.16 -16.40 3.26
CA ASP A 98 5.81 -16.17 1.97
C ASP A 98 5.76 -14.69 1.53
N MET A 99 5.10 -13.82 2.30
CA MET A 99 5.08 -12.39 2.02
C MET A 99 6.44 -11.76 2.30
N PHE A 100 6.87 -10.84 1.43
CA PHE A 100 8.10 -10.07 1.69
C PHE A 100 8.07 -9.35 3.06
N VAL A 101 6.91 -8.87 3.50
CA VAL A 101 6.69 -8.27 4.82
C VAL A 101 7.14 -9.21 5.94
N SER A 102 6.71 -10.46 5.89
CA SER A 102 7.04 -11.46 6.91
C SER A 102 8.50 -11.91 6.83
N ILE A 103 9.02 -12.08 5.60
CA ILE A 103 10.41 -12.50 5.36
C ILE A 103 11.38 -11.44 5.88
N VAL A 104 11.19 -10.17 5.52
CA VAL A 104 12.02 -9.04 5.98
C VAL A 104 12.01 -8.94 7.50
N SER A 105 10.82 -8.99 8.10
CA SER A 105 10.64 -8.79 9.53
C SER A 105 11.30 -9.90 10.36
N LYS A 106 11.19 -11.15 9.89
CA LYS A 106 11.88 -12.30 10.52
C LYS A 106 13.39 -12.18 10.37
N ALA A 107 13.89 -11.84 9.17
CA ALA A 107 15.33 -11.78 8.90
C ALA A 107 16.04 -10.66 9.67
N LEU A 108 15.37 -9.54 9.91
CA LEU A 108 15.93 -8.38 10.60
C LEU A 108 15.52 -8.27 12.08
N ASP A 109 14.72 -9.20 12.59
CA ASP A 109 14.15 -9.19 13.94
C ASP A 109 13.39 -7.88 14.27
N MET A 110 12.63 -7.35 13.28
CA MET A 110 11.85 -6.11 13.40
C MET A 110 10.37 -6.40 13.62
N ASN A 111 9.65 -5.41 14.16
CA ASN A 111 8.21 -5.43 14.33
C ASN A 111 7.51 -4.93 13.05
N PRO A 112 6.80 -5.79 12.30
CA PRO A 112 6.14 -5.37 11.06
C PRO A 112 4.79 -4.72 11.32
N ILE A 113 4.52 -3.65 10.58
CA ILE A 113 3.20 -3.02 10.46
C ILE A 113 2.83 -3.01 8.97
N ASN A 114 1.99 -3.95 8.53
CA ASN A 114 1.55 -4.02 7.14
C ASN A 114 0.33 -3.11 6.92
N ILE A 115 0.49 -2.08 6.11
CA ILE A 115 -0.54 -1.09 5.76
C ILE A 115 -0.79 -1.11 4.24
N GLY A 116 -0.50 -2.22 3.57
CA GLY A 116 -0.84 -2.43 2.17
C GLY A 116 -2.34 -2.54 1.96
N VAL A 117 -2.86 -1.96 0.88
CA VAL A 117 -4.29 -1.99 0.54
C VAL A 117 -4.49 -2.43 -0.90
N GLY A 118 -5.21 -3.52 -1.12
CA GLY A 118 -5.50 -4.03 -2.46
C GLY A 118 -6.10 -2.96 -3.37
N GLY A 119 -5.54 -2.82 -4.59
CA GLY A 119 -5.98 -1.84 -5.57
C GLY A 119 -5.61 -0.38 -5.26
N ALA A 120 -4.88 -0.08 -4.19
CA ALA A 120 -4.49 1.29 -3.86
C ALA A 120 -3.72 1.96 -5.00
N GLY A 121 -4.00 3.24 -5.23
CA GLY A 121 -3.21 4.14 -6.06
C GLY A 121 -2.12 4.85 -5.25
N LEU A 122 -1.30 5.62 -5.96
CA LEU A 122 -0.20 6.37 -5.37
C LEU A 122 -0.68 7.36 -4.29
N GLU A 123 -1.72 8.13 -4.59
CA GLU A 123 -2.30 9.09 -3.63
C GLU A 123 -2.75 8.40 -2.34
N ARG A 124 -3.48 7.28 -2.43
CA ARG A 124 -3.92 6.54 -1.25
C ARG A 124 -2.74 6.04 -0.42
N THR A 125 -1.72 5.50 -1.07
CA THR A 125 -0.50 5.02 -0.41
C THR A 125 0.17 6.14 0.37
N VAL A 126 0.34 7.32 -0.23
CA VAL A 126 0.98 8.48 0.41
C VAL A 126 0.15 9.03 1.56
N ARG A 127 -1.17 9.17 1.38
CA ARG A 127 -2.07 9.61 2.46
C ARG A 127 -2.08 8.64 3.63
N THR A 128 -2.06 7.35 3.35
CA THR A 128 -1.99 6.31 4.39
C THR A 128 -0.66 6.37 5.14
N PHE A 129 0.45 6.56 4.43
CA PHE A 129 1.78 6.75 5.04
C PHE A 129 1.82 7.99 5.93
N ALA A 130 1.36 9.15 5.43
CA ALA A 130 1.28 10.38 6.20
C ALA A 130 0.44 10.21 7.48
N SER A 131 -0.73 9.57 7.34
CA SER A 131 -1.67 9.34 8.44
C SER A 131 -1.10 8.39 9.49
N ALA A 132 -0.51 7.28 9.06
CA ALA A 132 0.09 6.31 9.97
C ALA A 132 1.29 6.90 10.72
N SER A 133 2.12 7.71 10.04
CA SER A 133 3.29 8.37 10.64
C SER A 133 2.93 9.39 11.71
N ASN A 134 1.68 9.88 11.75
CA ASN A 134 1.20 10.77 12.83
C ASN A 134 0.88 10.01 14.13
N VAL A 135 0.58 8.71 14.05
CA VAL A 135 0.04 7.94 15.19
C VAL A 135 0.84 6.69 15.53
N ILE A 136 1.73 6.26 14.65
CA ILE A 136 2.64 5.14 14.85
C ILE A 136 4.06 5.61 14.62
N LYS A 137 4.96 5.31 15.55
CA LYS A 137 6.38 5.58 15.38
C LYS A 137 7.02 4.46 14.55
N PHE A 138 7.56 4.82 13.40
CA PHE A 138 8.34 3.93 12.54
C PHE A 138 9.83 4.25 12.62
N ASP A 139 10.68 3.25 12.68
CA ASP A 139 12.13 3.39 12.49
C ASP A 139 12.47 3.30 11.00
N TYR A 140 11.73 2.44 10.27
CA TYR A 140 11.83 2.26 8.83
C TYR A 140 10.44 2.28 8.18
N ALA A 141 10.38 2.77 6.95
CA ALA A 141 9.21 2.63 6.09
C ALA A 141 9.62 2.12 4.71
N VAL A 142 8.98 1.05 4.28
CA VAL A 142 9.08 0.50 2.93
C VAL A 142 7.83 0.87 2.17
N LEU A 143 7.97 1.63 1.09
CA LEU A 143 6.87 1.97 0.20
C LEU A 143 7.08 1.27 -1.14
N THR A 144 6.26 0.26 -1.41
CA THR A 144 6.15 -0.39 -2.72
C THR A 144 5.04 0.31 -3.50
N LEU A 145 5.44 1.30 -4.28
CA LEU A 145 4.51 2.22 -4.93
C LEU A 145 3.77 1.54 -6.11
N PRO A 146 2.44 1.74 -6.21
CA PRO A 146 1.67 1.29 -7.36
C PRO A 146 1.89 2.19 -8.57
N ALA A 147 1.42 1.74 -9.75
CA ALA A 147 1.48 2.56 -10.96
C ALA A 147 0.89 3.95 -10.74
N TRP A 148 1.57 4.97 -11.25
CA TRP A 148 1.21 6.38 -11.10
C TRP A 148 -0.16 6.74 -11.66
N THR A 149 -0.66 5.98 -12.64
CA THR A 149 -1.97 6.19 -13.24
C THR A 149 -3.15 5.80 -12.33
N ARG A 150 -2.92 5.00 -11.29
CA ARG A 150 -3.98 4.60 -10.36
C ARG A 150 -4.39 5.77 -9.48
N GLN A 151 -5.69 6.06 -9.47
CA GLN A 151 -6.25 7.21 -8.78
C GLN A 151 -7.11 6.79 -7.58
N MET A 152 -7.39 7.74 -6.72
CA MET A 152 -8.32 7.60 -5.60
C MET A 152 -9.46 8.60 -5.76
N HIS A 153 -10.66 8.15 -5.47
CA HIS A 153 -11.84 9.01 -5.40
C HIS A 153 -12.47 8.91 -4.01
N VAL A 154 -12.96 10.02 -3.51
CA VAL A 154 -13.71 10.09 -2.24
C VAL A 154 -15.17 10.34 -2.57
N THR A 155 -16.05 9.45 -2.14
CA THR A 155 -17.49 9.63 -2.31
C THR A 155 -18.04 10.71 -1.37
N ASN A 156 -19.27 11.14 -1.61
CA ASN A 156 -19.96 12.07 -0.70
C ASN A 156 -20.16 11.49 0.71
N GLU A 157 -20.17 10.16 0.83
CA GLU A 157 -20.26 9.42 2.10
C GLU A 157 -18.90 9.29 2.80
N GLY A 158 -17.82 9.70 2.14
CA GLY A 158 -16.46 9.62 2.65
C GLY A 158 -15.79 8.26 2.43
N GLU A 159 -16.33 7.44 1.51
CA GLU A 159 -15.71 6.18 1.13
C GLU A 159 -14.55 6.40 0.16
N LEU A 160 -13.49 5.60 0.32
CA LEU A 160 -12.34 5.62 -0.57
C LEU A 160 -12.49 4.58 -1.67
N ILE A 161 -12.53 5.05 -2.91
CA ILE A 161 -12.61 4.22 -4.10
C ILE A 161 -11.31 4.31 -4.86
N ASN A 162 -10.71 3.15 -5.16
CA ASN A 162 -9.55 3.07 -6.01
C ASN A 162 -10.00 3.00 -7.47
N ILE A 163 -9.53 3.92 -8.30
CA ILE A 163 -9.81 3.97 -9.73
C ILE A 163 -8.57 3.54 -10.49
N ILE A 164 -8.74 2.50 -11.30
CA ILE A 164 -7.71 2.07 -12.25
C ILE A 164 -8.18 2.52 -13.63
N PRO A 165 -7.51 3.50 -14.28
CA PRO A 165 -7.84 3.92 -15.63
C PRO A 165 -7.85 2.71 -16.58
N TYR A 166 -8.72 2.74 -17.57
CA TYR A 166 -8.95 1.66 -18.55
C TYR A 166 -9.57 0.36 -17.99
N TYR A 167 -9.79 0.27 -16.66
CA TYR A 167 -10.53 -0.83 -16.07
C TYR A 167 -11.92 -0.35 -15.63
N PRO A 168 -13.00 -0.81 -16.25
CA PRO A 168 -14.35 -0.47 -15.82
C PRO A 168 -14.61 -1.16 -14.47
N HIS A 169 -14.83 -0.36 -13.44
CA HIS A 169 -15.32 -0.84 -12.15
C HIS A 169 -16.84 -0.67 -12.13
N ASN A 170 -17.57 -1.67 -11.73
CA ASN A 170 -19.03 -1.64 -11.61
C ASN A 170 -19.48 -0.40 -10.80
N GLY A 171 -20.21 0.51 -11.45
CA GLY A 171 -20.70 1.76 -10.86
C GLY A 171 -19.74 2.96 -10.96
N PHE A 172 -18.51 2.79 -11.46
CA PHE A 172 -17.51 3.88 -11.57
C PHE A 172 -16.95 4.05 -12.98
N GLU A 173 -17.65 3.53 -13.99
CA GLU A 173 -17.25 3.58 -15.40
C GLU A 173 -17.00 5.02 -15.87
N LYS A 174 -17.83 5.97 -15.41
CA LYS A 174 -17.67 7.40 -15.75
C LYS A 174 -16.38 7.99 -15.18
N LEU A 175 -16.02 7.65 -13.94
CA LEU A 175 -14.78 8.11 -13.32
C LEU A 175 -13.57 7.49 -14.02
N SER A 176 -13.60 6.18 -14.30
CA SER A 176 -12.56 5.51 -15.06
C SER A 176 -12.38 6.15 -16.44
N ALA A 177 -13.46 6.46 -17.15
CA ALA A 177 -13.41 7.14 -18.44
C ALA A 177 -12.80 8.55 -18.34
N ILE A 178 -13.14 9.32 -17.30
CA ILE A 178 -12.54 10.65 -17.07
C ILE A 178 -11.04 10.54 -16.87
N TYR A 179 -10.58 9.68 -15.98
CA TYR A 179 -9.13 9.51 -15.73
C TYR A 179 -8.40 8.92 -16.96
N SER A 180 -9.06 8.07 -17.75
CA SER A 180 -8.50 7.56 -19.00
C SER A 180 -8.36 8.64 -20.10
N SER A 181 -9.01 9.79 -19.95
CA SER A 181 -8.90 10.92 -20.87
C SER A 181 -7.76 11.88 -20.55
N PHE A 182 -7.11 11.74 -19.39
CA PHE A 182 -5.95 12.54 -19.04
C PHE A 182 -4.71 12.03 -19.77
N ASP A 183 -3.83 12.96 -20.14
CA ASP A 183 -2.53 12.63 -20.69
C ASP A 183 -1.55 12.14 -19.62
N GLU A 184 -0.44 11.60 -20.06
CA GLU A 184 0.59 11.08 -19.17
C GLU A 184 1.20 12.17 -18.28
N ASP A 185 1.34 13.39 -18.81
CA ASP A 185 1.91 14.53 -18.08
C ASP A 185 1.13 14.86 -16.82
N PHE A 186 -0.19 14.68 -16.83
CA PHE A 186 -1.01 14.85 -15.65
C PHE A 186 -0.59 13.90 -14.52
N PHE A 187 -0.41 12.61 -14.83
CA PHE A 187 -0.03 11.61 -13.86
C PHE A 187 1.41 11.76 -13.39
N VAL A 188 2.32 12.13 -14.30
CA VAL A 188 3.72 12.42 -13.97
C VAL A 188 3.84 13.58 -12.99
N ASN A 189 3.14 14.68 -13.25
CA ASN A 189 3.16 15.84 -12.35
C ASN A 189 2.61 15.49 -10.96
N GLN A 190 1.55 14.70 -10.88
CA GLN A 190 1.05 14.20 -9.59
C GLN A 190 2.07 13.28 -8.89
N ALA A 191 2.69 12.37 -9.64
CA ALA A 191 3.69 11.46 -9.09
C ALA A 191 4.86 12.20 -8.48
N ILE A 192 5.38 13.25 -9.15
CA ILE A 192 6.45 14.11 -8.63
C ILE A 192 6.04 14.72 -7.28
N LEU A 193 4.84 15.27 -7.17
CA LEU A 193 4.34 15.86 -5.93
C LEU A 193 4.25 14.82 -4.81
N TYR A 194 3.69 13.64 -5.10
CA TYR A 194 3.52 12.59 -4.10
C TYR A 194 4.85 11.98 -3.65
N VAL A 195 5.79 11.77 -4.56
CA VAL A 195 7.11 11.23 -4.22
C VAL A 195 7.90 12.22 -3.35
N ASN A 196 7.86 13.52 -3.66
CA ASN A 196 8.45 14.54 -2.79
C ASN A 196 7.78 14.58 -1.41
N TRP A 197 6.46 14.49 -1.36
CA TRP A 197 5.73 14.48 -0.09
C TRP A 197 6.09 13.28 0.79
N ILE A 198 6.31 12.09 0.20
CA ILE A 198 6.84 10.92 0.93
C ILE A 198 8.16 11.28 1.64
N GLY A 199 9.09 11.92 0.93
CA GLY A 199 10.37 12.34 1.50
C GLY A 199 10.22 13.34 2.64
N ASP A 200 9.33 14.31 2.49
CA ASP A 200 9.05 15.31 3.53
C ASP A 200 8.46 14.67 4.78
N ILE A 201 7.51 13.73 4.62
CA ILE A 201 6.93 12.98 5.74
C ILE A 201 8.00 12.17 6.46
N ALA A 202 8.81 11.43 5.71
CA ALA A 202 9.87 10.60 6.28
C ALA A 202 10.88 11.45 7.06
N LYS A 203 11.30 12.57 6.50
CA LYS A 203 12.21 13.53 7.15
C LYS A 203 11.60 14.14 8.42
N ALA A 204 10.36 14.59 8.36
CA ALA A 204 9.68 15.22 9.50
C ALA A 204 9.51 14.25 10.67
N ASN A 205 9.38 12.95 10.41
CA ASN A 205 9.19 11.91 11.40
C ASN A 205 10.46 11.10 11.71
N ASN A 206 11.61 11.48 11.14
CA ASN A 206 12.89 10.77 11.29
C ASN A 206 12.81 9.29 10.90
N ILE A 207 12.08 8.99 9.82
CA ILE A 207 11.87 7.63 9.30
C ILE A 207 12.92 7.33 8.23
N LYS A 208 13.58 6.17 8.31
CA LYS A 208 14.50 5.68 7.27
C LYS A 208 13.67 5.09 6.14
N LEU A 209 13.68 5.76 5.00
CA LEU A 209 12.82 5.44 3.87
C LEU A 209 13.45 4.39 2.96
N ILE A 210 12.66 3.45 2.47
CA ILE A 210 13.00 2.55 1.36
C ILE A 210 11.87 2.64 0.35
N LEU A 211 12.21 3.03 -0.86
CA LEU A 211 11.27 3.19 -1.98
C LEU A 211 11.53 2.14 -3.05
N CYS A 212 10.48 1.65 -3.64
CA CYS A 212 10.49 0.97 -4.93
C CYS A 212 9.12 1.10 -5.58
N SER A 213 9.06 0.78 -6.86
CA SER A 213 7.81 0.59 -7.58
C SER A 213 7.89 -0.70 -8.40
N TRP A 214 6.75 -1.30 -8.72
CA TRP A 214 6.67 -2.32 -9.76
C TRP A 214 6.40 -1.69 -11.15
N ASP A 215 6.19 -0.38 -11.20
CA ASP A 215 6.03 0.45 -12.39
C ASP A 215 7.41 1.08 -12.68
N ASP A 216 8.07 0.64 -13.75
CA ASP A 216 9.43 1.06 -14.06
C ASP A 216 9.59 2.59 -14.19
N PRO A 217 8.72 3.32 -14.91
CA PRO A 217 8.84 4.78 -14.98
C PRO A 217 8.75 5.47 -13.61
N LEU A 218 7.85 5.01 -12.74
CA LEU A 218 7.74 5.54 -11.39
C LEU A 218 8.98 5.18 -10.55
N ASN A 219 9.54 4.00 -10.73
CA ASN A 219 10.76 3.61 -10.02
C ASN A 219 11.96 4.47 -10.44
N GLU A 220 12.09 4.78 -11.72
CA GLU A 220 13.12 5.69 -12.22
C GLU A 220 12.94 7.12 -11.68
N LEU A 221 11.70 7.61 -11.58
CA LEU A 221 11.41 8.88 -10.92
C LEU A 221 11.85 8.86 -9.45
N CYS A 222 11.55 7.79 -8.72
CA CYS A 222 11.99 7.63 -7.33
C CYS A 222 13.52 7.62 -7.22
N LYS A 223 14.23 6.91 -8.10
CA LYS A 223 15.70 6.89 -8.15
C LYS A 223 16.28 8.28 -8.44
N PHE A 224 15.64 9.05 -9.30
CA PHE A 224 16.07 10.42 -9.61
C PHE A 224 15.93 11.34 -8.39
N ILE A 225 14.81 11.27 -7.66
CA ILE A 225 14.55 12.16 -6.52
C ILE A 225 15.27 11.66 -5.26
N PHE A 226 15.26 10.36 -5.00
CA PHE A 226 15.81 9.71 -3.80
C PHE A 226 16.78 8.56 -4.15
N PRO A 227 17.95 8.86 -4.77
CA PRO A 227 18.84 7.82 -5.28
C PRO A 227 19.42 6.90 -4.20
N LYS A 228 19.49 7.36 -2.94
CA LYS A 228 19.99 6.56 -1.81
C LYS A 228 18.92 5.72 -1.12
N ASP A 229 17.66 6.06 -1.34
CA ASP A 229 16.52 5.46 -0.66
C ASP A 229 15.72 4.54 -1.57
N THR A 230 15.96 4.59 -2.87
CA THR A 230 15.27 3.78 -3.87
C THR A 230 16.07 2.52 -4.19
N ILE A 231 15.42 1.39 -4.07
CA ILE A 231 15.93 0.08 -4.48
C ILE A 231 15.46 -0.29 -5.89
N GLU A 232 15.93 -1.41 -6.41
CA GLU A 232 15.48 -1.93 -7.71
C GLU A 232 13.98 -2.18 -7.71
N PRO A 233 13.32 -2.15 -8.88
CA PRO A 233 11.90 -2.42 -9.01
C PRO A 233 11.50 -3.75 -8.39
N PHE A 234 10.23 -3.87 -8.05
CA PHE A 234 9.69 -5.15 -7.56
C PHE A 234 9.95 -6.24 -8.62
N PRO A 235 10.63 -7.34 -8.25
CA PRO A 235 11.04 -8.34 -9.24
C PRO A 235 9.85 -9.03 -9.89
N ASP A 236 9.77 -9.06 -11.22
CA ASP A 236 8.87 -9.90 -11.97
C ASP A 236 9.59 -11.21 -12.34
N ILE A 237 9.63 -12.13 -11.41
CA ILE A 237 10.16 -13.46 -11.63
C ILE A 237 9.04 -14.33 -12.17
N ASP A 238 9.37 -15.20 -13.12
CA ASP A 238 8.44 -15.97 -13.95
C ASP A 238 7.74 -17.11 -13.18
N ASP A 239 7.25 -16.78 -11.98
CA ASP A 239 6.44 -17.67 -11.21
C ASP A 239 5.02 -17.16 -10.99
N LYS A 240 4.63 -16.01 -11.59
CA LYS A 240 3.28 -15.35 -11.59
C LYS A 240 2.17 -16.07 -10.85
N CYS A 241 2.56 -16.82 -9.83
CA CYS A 241 1.80 -17.83 -9.18
C CYS A 241 1.53 -17.45 -7.74
N ALA A 242 1.15 -16.20 -7.51
CA ALA A 242 0.17 -15.97 -6.48
C ALA A 242 -1.05 -16.82 -6.79
N ARG A 243 -1.78 -17.22 -5.80
CA ARG A 243 -2.93 -18.11 -5.94
C ARG A 243 -3.98 -17.61 -6.94
N ASP A 244 -4.07 -16.29 -7.13
CA ASP A 244 -4.97 -15.64 -8.08
C ASP A 244 -4.41 -15.53 -9.50
N LYS A 245 -3.17 -15.99 -9.74
CA LYS A 245 -2.48 -15.93 -11.04
C LYS A 245 -2.36 -14.52 -11.64
N MET A 246 -2.57 -13.51 -10.85
CA MET A 246 -2.53 -12.09 -11.25
C MET A 246 -1.42 -11.34 -10.52
N HIS A 247 -1.07 -11.77 -9.31
CA HIS A 247 -0.08 -11.14 -8.46
C HIS A 247 1.24 -11.92 -8.43
N PRO A 248 2.35 -11.25 -8.04
CA PRO A 248 3.64 -11.90 -7.88
C PRO A 248 3.60 -13.05 -6.87
N GLY A 249 4.16 -14.18 -7.25
CA GLY A 249 4.22 -15.37 -6.40
C GLY A 249 5.31 -15.34 -5.33
N PRO A 250 5.47 -16.45 -4.58
CA PRO A 250 6.41 -16.53 -3.46
C PRO A 250 7.86 -16.20 -3.82
N LYS A 251 8.33 -16.56 -5.03
CA LYS A 251 9.71 -16.27 -5.45
C LYS A 251 9.93 -14.78 -5.67
N SER A 252 8.99 -14.09 -6.29
CA SER A 252 9.04 -12.64 -6.47
C SER A 252 8.98 -11.93 -5.11
N GLN A 253 8.15 -12.42 -4.20
CA GLN A 253 8.08 -11.92 -2.82
C GLN A 253 9.42 -12.10 -2.09
N ALA A 254 10.04 -13.27 -2.18
CA ALA A 254 11.34 -13.55 -1.56
C ALA A 254 12.45 -12.68 -2.14
N ALA A 255 12.54 -12.55 -3.46
CA ALA A 255 13.53 -11.71 -4.11
C ALA A 255 13.38 -10.23 -3.73
N HIS A 256 12.15 -9.73 -3.63
CA HIS A 256 11.90 -8.37 -3.14
C HIS A 256 12.31 -8.20 -1.67
N ALA A 257 12.04 -9.20 -0.84
CA ALA A 257 12.51 -9.20 0.56
C ALA A 257 14.04 -9.11 0.66
N GLU A 258 14.77 -9.85 -0.18
CA GLU A 258 16.24 -9.80 -0.23
C GLU A 258 16.77 -8.40 -0.59
N GLN A 259 16.15 -7.72 -1.53
CA GLN A 259 16.51 -6.33 -1.87
C GLN A 259 16.34 -5.39 -0.68
N ILE A 260 15.20 -5.49 0.03
CA ILE A 260 14.91 -4.67 1.21
C ILE A 260 15.90 -4.97 2.35
N ILE A 261 16.12 -6.25 2.66
CA ILE A 261 17.05 -6.69 3.72
C ILE A 261 18.43 -6.13 3.44
N LYS A 262 18.94 -6.29 2.22
CA LYS A 262 20.24 -5.75 1.81
C LYS A 262 20.31 -4.24 2.00
N ALA A 263 19.30 -3.49 1.55
CA ALA A 263 19.27 -2.03 1.69
C ALA A 263 19.32 -1.58 3.16
N ILE A 264 18.63 -2.28 4.06
CA ILE A 264 18.63 -1.97 5.50
C ILE A 264 19.99 -2.30 6.10
N GLN A 265 20.55 -3.48 5.83
CA GLN A 265 21.86 -3.91 6.35
C GLN A 265 23.00 -3.01 5.89
N ASP A 266 22.99 -2.57 4.61
CA ASP A 266 24.01 -1.66 4.08
C ASP A 266 23.98 -0.31 4.80
N ARG A 267 22.80 0.20 5.15
CA ARG A 267 22.64 1.44 5.94
C ARG A 267 23.08 1.28 7.41
N GLN A 268 22.90 0.09 7.97
CA GLN A 268 23.35 -0.19 9.34
C GLN A 268 24.89 -0.25 9.45
N ARG A 269 25.57 -0.72 8.38
CA ARG A 269 27.04 -0.78 8.31
C ARG A 269 27.71 0.57 8.09
N GLN A 270 26.98 1.57 7.58
CA GLN A 270 27.50 2.91 7.32
C GLN A 270 27.45 3.85 8.54
N LYS A 271 26.93 3.38 9.65
CA LYS A 271 26.92 4.06 10.96
C LYS A 271 28.12 3.68 11.80
#